data_a123586370e3feff4f0ae6e20d36b12f
#
_entry.id   a123586370e3feff4f0ae6e20d36b12f
#
_cell.length_a   1.000
_cell.length_b   1.000
_cell.length_c   1.000
_cell.angle_alpha   90.00
_cell.angle_beta   90.00
_cell.angle_gamma   90.00
#
_symmetry.space_group_name_H-M   'P 1'
#
loop_
_entity.id
_entity.type
_entity.pdbx_description
1 polymer ?
#
loop_
_entity_poly.entity_id
_entity_poly.type
_entity_poly.pdbx_seq_one_letter_code
_entity_poly.pdbx_strand_id
1 'polypeptide(L)'
;KIFLDRGCTFSLSPSVAAEVGLHKGQTLSLPEIERLKSADILHHSLNSALKYLSPRPRSEAEIRARLNRHGFATDTIQQVLTKLKEHGIEAAVTFAQFWRENRETFRPLSRRLMGLELRQKGIDAETIAEATSGVEDEQGAYQAAQRKARSLAGLDYPSFRKRLGAFLKQRGFDYELVNRTIDRLWQEQGNAQPD
;
A
#
# COMPACT_ATOMS: atom_id res chain seq x y z
N LYS A 1 -1.97 -35.84 -3.46
CA LYS A 1 -0.97 -36.42 -4.38
C LYS A 1 -1.65 -37.23 -5.44
N ILE A 2 -1.21 -37.10 -6.67
CA ILE A 2 -1.69 -37.84 -7.85
C ILE A 2 -0.59 -38.84 -8.23
N PHE A 3 -0.96 -40.09 -8.40
CA PHE A 3 -0.09 -41.19 -8.79
C PHE A 3 -0.39 -41.57 -10.24
N LEU A 4 0.61 -41.63 -11.07
CA LEU A 4 0.52 -42.10 -12.46
C LEU A 4 1.05 -43.54 -12.54
N ASP A 5 0.58 -44.34 -13.47
CA ASP A 5 0.95 -45.77 -13.64
C ASP A 5 2.45 -46.00 -13.84
N ARG A 6 3.18 -44.99 -14.28
CA ARG A 6 4.64 -45.03 -14.46
C ARG A 6 5.46 -44.57 -13.25
N GLY A 7 4.86 -44.52 -12.05
CA GLY A 7 5.57 -44.13 -10.82
C GLY A 7 5.85 -42.65 -10.68
N CYS A 8 5.44 -41.80 -11.63
CA CYS A 8 5.55 -40.36 -11.51
C CYS A 8 4.45 -39.86 -10.57
N THR A 9 4.82 -39.06 -9.57
CA THR A 9 3.86 -38.42 -8.66
C THR A 9 4.01 -36.93 -8.73
N PHE A 10 2.87 -36.22 -8.72
CA PHE A 10 2.85 -34.78 -8.50
C PHE A 10 1.74 -34.40 -7.50
N SER A 11 1.88 -33.25 -6.90
CA SER A 11 0.87 -32.73 -5.97
C SER A 11 -0.02 -31.74 -6.72
N LEU A 12 -1.30 -31.79 -6.39
CA LEU A 12 -2.30 -30.84 -6.90
C LEU A 12 -3.19 -30.43 -5.72
N SER A 13 -3.63 -29.18 -5.67
CA SER A 13 -4.59 -28.76 -4.70
C SER A 13 -5.96 -29.38 -4.97
N PRO A 14 -6.73 -29.71 -3.90
CA PRO A 14 -8.07 -30.30 -4.09
C PRO A 14 -9.01 -29.42 -4.91
N SER A 15 -8.88 -28.09 -4.78
CA SER A 15 -9.69 -27.14 -5.53
C SER A 15 -9.42 -27.22 -7.02
N VAL A 16 -8.15 -27.28 -7.47
CA VAL A 16 -7.79 -27.41 -8.88
C VAL A 16 -8.23 -28.76 -9.41
N ALA A 17 -8.07 -29.85 -8.64
CA ALA A 17 -8.52 -31.17 -9.03
C ALA A 17 -10.04 -31.23 -9.24
N ALA A 18 -10.82 -30.59 -8.38
CA ALA A 18 -12.29 -30.49 -8.49
C ALA A 18 -12.73 -29.63 -9.67
N GLU A 19 -12.07 -28.48 -9.89
CA GLU A 19 -12.37 -27.55 -10.99
C GLU A 19 -12.19 -28.21 -12.36
N VAL A 20 -11.19 -29.08 -12.51
CA VAL A 20 -10.89 -29.81 -13.75
C VAL A 20 -11.64 -31.14 -13.86
N GLY A 21 -12.40 -31.52 -12.84
CA GLY A 21 -13.14 -32.77 -12.81
C GLY A 21 -12.25 -34.01 -12.81
N LEU A 22 -11.06 -33.92 -12.19
CA LEU A 22 -10.09 -35.02 -12.20
C LEU A 22 -10.59 -36.22 -11.40
N HIS A 23 -10.57 -37.41 -12.01
CA HIS A 23 -11.06 -38.64 -11.37
C HIS A 23 -10.07 -39.81 -11.54
N LYS A 24 -10.18 -40.80 -10.66
CA LYS A 24 -9.36 -42.01 -10.71
C LYS A 24 -9.61 -42.81 -12.00
N GLY A 25 -8.52 -43.26 -12.65
CA GLY A 25 -8.58 -44.00 -13.89
C GLY A 25 -8.62 -43.13 -15.15
N GLN A 26 -8.55 -41.83 -15.03
CA GLN A 26 -8.47 -40.91 -16.16
C GLN A 26 -7.10 -41.00 -16.83
N THR A 27 -7.08 -41.06 -18.15
CA THR A 27 -5.82 -40.99 -18.93
C THR A 27 -5.45 -39.52 -19.12
N LEU A 28 -4.22 -39.15 -18.80
CA LEU A 28 -3.70 -37.77 -18.96
C LEU A 28 -2.50 -37.81 -19.91
N SER A 29 -2.51 -36.93 -20.88
CA SER A 29 -1.36 -36.66 -21.75
C SER A 29 -0.33 -35.77 -21.00
N LEU A 30 0.93 -35.78 -21.47
CA LEU A 30 1.97 -34.91 -20.91
C LEU A 30 1.59 -33.42 -20.95
N PRO A 31 1.00 -32.86 -22.03
CA PRO A 31 0.54 -31.49 -22.06
C PRO A 31 -0.56 -31.19 -21.03
N GLU A 32 -1.46 -32.13 -20.76
CA GLU A 32 -2.50 -31.96 -19.74
C GLU A 32 -1.89 -31.93 -18.34
N ILE A 33 -0.92 -32.80 -18.06
CA ILE A 33 -0.19 -32.79 -16.79
C ILE A 33 0.50 -31.44 -16.57
N GLU A 34 1.17 -30.89 -17.59
CA GLU A 34 1.83 -29.57 -17.46
C GLU A 34 0.82 -28.43 -17.29
N ARG A 35 -0.35 -28.48 -17.94
CA ARG A 35 -1.45 -27.52 -17.69
C ARG A 35 -1.96 -27.60 -16.26
N LEU A 36 -2.14 -28.80 -15.73
CA LEU A 36 -2.59 -29.00 -14.35
C LEU A 36 -1.57 -28.45 -13.34
N LYS A 37 -0.28 -28.71 -13.54
CA LYS A 37 0.77 -28.13 -12.70
C LYS A 37 0.79 -26.61 -12.76
N SER A 38 0.66 -26.03 -13.95
CA SER A 38 0.62 -24.58 -14.14
C SER A 38 -0.61 -23.97 -13.49
N ALA A 39 -1.78 -24.61 -13.59
CA ALA A 39 -2.98 -24.17 -12.91
C ALA A 39 -2.86 -24.21 -11.38
N ASP A 40 -2.19 -25.24 -10.85
CA ASP A 40 -1.94 -25.36 -9.42
C ASP A 40 -0.98 -24.29 -8.89
N ILE A 41 0.09 -24.00 -9.63
CA ILE A 41 1.02 -22.91 -9.31
C ILE A 41 0.27 -21.57 -9.30
N LEU A 42 -0.56 -21.30 -10.30
CA LEU A 42 -1.36 -20.08 -10.38
C LEU A 42 -2.36 -19.99 -9.21
N HIS A 43 -3.05 -21.08 -8.87
CA HIS A 43 -3.96 -21.14 -7.73
C HIS A 43 -3.24 -20.85 -6.40
N HIS A 44 -2.08 -21.48 -6.17
CA HIS A 44 -1.27 -21.24 -4.97
C HIS A 44 -0.76 -19.80 -4.90
N SER A 45 -0.32 -19.23 -6.01
CA SER A 45 0.15 -17.84 -6.06
C SER A 45 -0.98 -16.84 -5.82
N LEU A 46 -2.18 -17.08 -6.38
CA LEU A 46 -3.36 -16.26 -6.14
C LEU A 46 -3.79 -16.30 -4.66
N ASN A 47 -3.84 -17.49 -4.06
CA ASN A 47 -4.15 -17.65 -2.64
C ASN A 47 -3.11 -16.94 -1.75
N SER A 48 -1.83 -16.96 -2.12
CA SER A 48 -0.79 -16.22 -1.41
C SER A 48 -1.01 -14.71 -1.50
N ALA A 49 -1.41 -14.20 -2.66
CA ALA A 49 -1.75 -12.79 -2.85
C ALA A 49 -2.98 -12.38 -2.03
N LEU A 50 -4.06 -13.16 -2.07
CA LEU A 50 -5.28 -12.90 -1.31
C LEU A 50 -5.03 -12.88 0.21
N LYS A 51 -4.27 -13.83 0.72
CA LYS A 51 -3.84 -13.84 2.13
C LYS A 51 -2.99 -12.62 2.50
N TYR A 52 -2.19 -12.11 1.56
CA TYR A 52 -1.39 -10.91 1.79
C TYR A 52 -2.21 -9.62 1.77
N LEU A 53 -3.29 -9.60 0.99
CA LEU A 53 -4.25 -8.49 0.91
C LEU A 53 -5.22 -8.45 2.10
N SER A 54 -5.51 -9.61 2.71
CA SER A 54 -6.55 -9.75 3.76
C SER A 54 -6.40 -8.77 4.94
N PRO A 55 -5.19 -8.52 5.51
CA PRO A 55 -5.07 -7.63 6.67
C PRO A 55 -5.10 -6.15 6.33
N ARG A 56 -4.71 -5.74 5.13
CA ARG A 56 -4.78 -4.35 4.62
C ARG A 56 -4.60 -4.28 3.11
N PRO A 57 -5.03 -3.20 2.46
CA PRO A 57 -4.71 -2.92 1.06
C PRO A 57 -3.20 -2.91 0.80
N ARG A 58 -2.79 -3.38 -0.38
CA ARG A 58 -1.40 -3.44 -0.84
C ARG A 58 -1.30 -2.92 -2.26
N SER A 59 -0.21 -2.22 -2.58
CA SER A 59 0.06 -1.84 -3.97
C SER A 59 0.45 -3.05 -4.83
N GLU A 60 0.28 -2.94 -6.14
CA GLU A 60 0.76 -4.00 -7.06
C GLU A 60 2.26 -4.28 -6.87
N ALA A 61 3.07 -3.26 -6.64
CA ALA A 61 4.50 -3.42 -6.37
C ALA A 61 4.76 -4.25 -5.09
N GLU A 62 3.97 -4.04 -4.03
CA GLU A 62 4.07 -4.84 -2.80
C GLU A 62 3.65 -6.30 -3.03
N ILE A 63 2.57 -6.53 -3.80
CA ILE A 63 2.10 -7.88 -4.16
C ILE A 63 3.17 -8.58 -5.01
N ARG A 64 3.69 -7.92 -6.05
CA ARG A 64 4.76 -8.43 -6.90
C ARG A 64 6.01 -8.80 -6.11
N ALA A 65 6.48 -7.91 -5.25
CA ALA A 65 7.64 -8.15 -4.40
C ALA A 65 7.41 -9.32 -3.42
N ARG A 66 6.20 -9.47 -2.90
CA ARG A 66 5.84 -10.59 -2.02
C ARG A 66 5.88 -11.92 -2.77
N LEU A 67 5.24 -12.01 -3.94
CA LEU A 67 5.17 -13.23 -4.74
C LEU A 67 6.55 -13.61 -5.28
N ASN A 68 7.37 -12.65 -5.72
CA ASN A 68 8.77 -12.91 -6.10
C ASN A 68 9.59 -13.53 -4.96
N ARG A 69 9.46 -13.05 -3.73
CA ARG A 69 10.13 -13.63 -2.55
C ARG A 69 9.66 -15.05 -2.23
N HIS A 70 8.47 -15.42 -2.66
CA HIS A 70 7.97 -16.80 -2.57
C HIS A 70 8.39 -17.69 -3.74
N GLY A 71 9.20 -17.18 -4.69
CA GLY A 71 9.75 -17.92 -5.80
C GLY A 71 8.81 -18.13 -6.99
N PHE A 72 7.69 -17.39 -7.05
CA PHE A 72 6.81 -17.48 -8.23
C PHE A 72 7.42 -16.76 -9.42
N ALA A 73 7.26 -17.34 -10.61
CA ALA A 73 7.75 -16.78 -11.86
C ALA A 73 7.02 -15.48 -12.23
N THR A 74 7.70 -14.59 -12.95
CA THR A 74 7.16 -13.28 -13.35
C THR A 74 5.84 -13.40 -14.12
N ASP A 75 5.73 -14.36 -15.04
CA ASP A 75 4.52 -14.60 -15.83
C ASP A 75 3.34 -15.04 -14.95
N THR A 76 3.59 -15.91 -13.97
CA THR A 76 2.59 -16.32 -12.97
C THR A 76 2.12 -15.11 -12.15
N ILE A 77 3.04 -14.26 -11.72
CA ILE A 77 2.73 -13.05 -10.96
C ILE A 77 1.86 -12.11 -11.81
N GLN A 78 2.18 -11.94 -13.09
CA GLN A 78 1.38 -11.11 -13.99
C GLN A 78 -0.04 -11.66 -14.16
N GLN A 79 -0.19 -12.97 -14.30
CA GLN A 79 -1.51 -13.62 -14.35
C GLN A 79 -2.30 -13.41 -13.05
N VAL A 80 -1.65 -13.49 -11.89
CA VAL A 80 -2.29 -13.20 -10.59
C VAL A 80 -2.81 -11.76 -10.55
N LEU A 81 -2.00 -10.78 -10.96
CA LEU A 81 -2.41 -9.38 -10.96
C LEU A 81 -3.59 -9.12 -11.90
N THR A 82 -3.59 -9.76 -13.07
CA THR A 82 -4.72 -9.72 -14.02
C THR A 82 -5.98 -10.30 -13.38
N LYS A 83 -5.89 -11.49 -12.79
CA LYS A 83 -7.03 -12.12 -12.12
C LYS A 83 -7.57 -11.30 -10.95
N LEU A 84 -6.70 -10.65 -10.16
CA LEU A 84 -7.14 -9.76 -9.09
C LEU A 84 -7.98 -8.59 -9.64
N LYS A 85 -7.54 -7.98 -10.76
CA LYS A 85 -8.31 -6.92 -11.44
C LYS A 85 -9.65 -7.41 -11.99
N GLU A 86 -9.68 -8.57 -12.61
CA GLU A 86 -10.91 -9.20 -13.12
C GLU A 86 -11.94 -9.45 -12.01
N HIS A 87 -11.47 -9.69 -10.78
CA HIS A 87 -12.32 -9.85 -9.59
C HIS A 87 -12.64 -8.52 -8.88
N GLY A 88 -12.40 -7.39 -9.52
CA GLY A 88 -12.70 -6.07 -8.97
C GLY A 88 -11.76 -5.62 -7.84
N ILE A 89 -10.62 -6.29 -7.66
CA ILE A 89 -9.61 -5.89 -6.68
C ILE A 89 -8.67 -4.86 -7.33
N GLU A 90 -9.11 -3.62 -7.35
CA GLU A 90 -8.31 -2.48 -7.81
C GLU A 90 -7.29 -2.09 -6.74
N ALA A 91 -6.22 -2.87 -6.68
CA ALA A 91 -5.20 -2.74 -5.63
C ALA A 91 -4.58 -1.33 -5.57
N ALA A 92 -4.45 -0.63 -6.69
CA ALA A 92 -3.88 0.72 -6.77
C ALA A 92 -4.79 1.76 -6.10
N VAL A 93 -6.07 1.81 -6.50
CA VAL A 93 -7.06 2.76 -5.98
C VAL A 93 -7.31 2.54 -4.48
N THR A 94 -7.63 1.30 -4.12
CA THR A 94 -7.89 0.92 -2.73
C THR A 94 -6.67 1.19 -1.83
N PHE A 95 -5.46 0.93 -2.34
CA PHE A 95 -4.23 1.22 -1.61
C PHE A 95 -3.99 2.73 -1.46
N ALA A 96 -4.21 3.52 -2.50
CA ALA A 96 -4.00 4.96 -2.46
C ALA A 96 -4.95 5.66 -1.47
N GLN A 97 -6.23 5.26 -1.44
CA GLN A 97 -7.22 5.73 -0.48
C GLN A 97 -6.83 5.35 0.96
N PHE A 98 -6.51 4.08 1.21
CA PHE A 98 -6.04 3.61 2.51
C PHE A 98 -4.78 4.37 2.96
N TRP A 99 -3.83 4.63 2.04
CA TRP A 99 -2.60 5.36 2.34
C TRP A 99 -2.89 6.79 2.77
N ARG A 100 -3.77 7.49 2.05
CA ARG A 100 -4.23 8.84 2.39
C ARG A 100 -4.83 8.87 3.79
N GLU A 101 -5.85 8.05 4.06
CA GLU A 101 -6.55 8.00 5.35
C GLU A 101 -5.58 7.71 6.51
N ASN A 102 -4.67 6.78 6.31
CA ASN A 102 -3.65 6.44 7.29
C ASN A 102 -2.70 7.62 7.58
N ARG A 103 -2.32 8.37 6.52
CA ARG A 103 -1.47 9.55 6.68
C ARG A 103 -2.22 10.69 7.38
N GLU A 104 -3.42 11.02 6.95
CA GLU A 104 -4.25 12.05 7.58
C GLU A 104 -4.47 11.77 9.07
N THR A 105 -4.75 10.52 9.42
CA THR A 105 -5.03 10.14 10.81
C THR A 105 -3.78 10.13 11.70
N PHE A 106 -2.72 9.47 11.28
CA PHE A 106 -1.59 9.17 12.17
C PHE A 106 -0.36 10.02 11.93
N ARG A 107 -0.13 10.44 10.69
CA ARG A 107 1.07 11.19 10.29
C ARG A 107 0.72 12.15 9.15
N PRO A 108 0.02 13.26 9.42
CA PRO A 108 -0.33 14.21 8.37
C PRO A 108 0.89 14.67 7.57
N LEU A 109 0.77 14.60 6.25
CA LEU A 109 1.77 15.00 5.26
C LEU A 109 1.12 15.98 4.30
N SER A 110 1.93 16.82 3.64
CA SER A 110 1.42 17.63 2.54
C SER A 110 0.95 16.75 1.38
N ARG A 111 -0.02 17.24 0.62
CA ARG A 111 -0.51 16.61 -0.61
C ARG A 111 0.64 16.22 -1.54
N ARG A 112 1.62 17.12 -1.71
CA ARG A 112 2.80 16.88 -2.53
C ARG A 112 3.63 15.70 -2.03
N LEU A 113 3.93 15.63 -0.73
CA LEU A 113 4.75 14.55 -0.16
C LEU A 113 3.98 13.22 -0.16
N MET A 114 2.69 13.25 0.09
CA MET A 114 1.82 12.06 0.00
C MET A 114 1.82 11.50 -1.43
N GLY A 115 1.72 12.35 -2.45
CA GLY A 115 1.82 11.94 -3.84
C GLY A 115 3.19 11.34 -4.21
N LEU A 116 4.28 11.87 -3.64
CA LEU A 116 5.61 11.29 -3.83
C LEU A 116 5.71 9.89 -3.19
N GLU A 117 5.19 9.71 -1.97
CA GLU A 117 5.16 8.38 -1.32
C GLU A 117 4.35 7.36 -2.15
N LEU A 118 3.18 7.75 -2.66
CA LEU A 118 2.35 6.89 -3.51
C LEU A 118 3.05 6.53 -4.82
N ARG A 119 3.75 7.50 -5.45
CA ARG A 119 4.55 7.23 -6.66
C ARG A 119 5.68 6.23 -6.39
N GLN A 120 6.37 6.32 -5.26
CA GLN A 120 7.38 5.35 -4.84
C GLN A 120 6.78 3.94 -4.60
N LYS A 121 5.48 3.86 -4.33
CA LYS A 121 4.72 2.61 -4.21
C LYS A 121 4.21 2.08 -5.55
N GLY A 122 4.56 2.73 -6.65
CA GLY A 122 4.18 2.33 -7.99
C GLY A 122 2.75 2.67 -8.38
N ILE A 123 2.14 3.66 -7.70
CA ILE A 123 0.81 4.18 -8.08
C ILE A 123 0.99 5.17 -9.23
N ASP A 124 0.13 5.09 -10.22
CA ASP A 124 0.12 5.98 -11.39
C ASP A 124 -0.35 7.41 -11.03
N ALA A 125 -0.07 8.35 -11.94
CA ALA A 125 -0.32 9.76 -11.69
C ALA A 125 -1.81 10.11 -11.57
N GLU A 126 -2.68 9.44 -12.32
CA GLU A 126 -4.13 9.66 -12.31
C GLU A 126 -4.73 9.22 -10.97
N THR A 127 -4.44 7.99 -10.55
CA THR A 127 -4.85 7.45 -9.24
C THR A 127 -4.33 8.31 -8.09
N ILE A 128 -3.08 8.82 -8.17
CA ILE A 128 -2.52 9.73 -7.16
C ILE A 128 -3.31 11.04 -7.12
N ALA A 129 -3.58 11.65 -8.29
CA ALA A 129 -4.31 12.91 -8.37
C ALA A 129 -5.72 12.78 -7.76
N GLU A 130 -6.43 11.71 -8.09
CA GLU A 130 -7.75 11.41 -7.56
C GLU A 130 -7.69 11.17 -6.04
N ALA A 131 -6.84 10.26 -5.57
CA ALA A 131 -6.74 9.92 -4.15
C ALA A 131 -6.35 11.11 -3.27
N THR A 132 -5.54 12.05 -3.80
CA THR A 132 -5.08 13.22 -3.04
C THR A 132 -5.87 14.50 -3.29
N SER A 133 -6.92 14.47 -4.12
CA SER A 133 -7.71 15.66 -4.49
C SER A 133 -8.32 16.39 -3.28
N GLY A 134 -8.78 15.65 -2.27
CA GLY A 134 -9.39 16.20 -1.06
C GLY A 134 -8.40 16.45 0.09
N VAL A 135 -7.09 16.34 -0.12
CA VAL A 135 -6.10 16.61 0.94
C VAL A 135 -5.94 18.12 1.13
N GLU A 136 -6.28 18.60 2.32
CA GLU A 136 -6.14 20.00 2.72
C GLU A 136 -4.86 20.20 3.54
N ASP A 137 -3.85 20.81 2.93
CA ASP A 137 -2.53 21.01 3.56
C ASP A 137 -2.63 21.88 4.82
N GLU A 138 -3.55 22.87 4.88
CA GLU A 138 -3.75 23.71 6.06
C GLU A 138 -4.21 22.90 7.27
N GLN A 139 -5.21 22.07 7.07
CA GLN A 139 -5.73 21.20 8.14
C GLN A 139 -4.66 20.18 8.57
N GLY A 140 -3.99 19.57 7.61
CA GLY A 140 -2.93 18.61 7.87
C GLY A 140 -1.74 19.21 8.63
N ALA A 141 -1.27 20.40 8.24
CA ALA A 141 -0.21 21.13 8.91
C ALA A 141 -0.60 21.49 10.36
N TYR A 142 -1.80 22.02 10.55
CA TYR A 142 -2.29 22.39 11.88
C TYR A 142 -2.40 21.18 12.82
N GLN A 143 -3.00 20.08 12.38
CA GLN A 143 -3.10 18.84 13.17
C GLN A 143 -1.74 18.27 13.55
N ALA A 144 -0.80 18.21 12.59
CA ALA A 144 0.56 17.75 12.84
C ALA A 144 1.29 18.65 13.84
N ALA A 145 1.17 19.96 13.65
CA ALA A 145 1.79 20.98 14.48
C ALA A 145 1.24 20.99 15.91
N GLN A 146 -0.08 20.89 16.09
CA GLN A 146 -0.74 20.87 17.40
C GLN A 146 -0.22 19.70 18.27
N ARG A 147 -0.09 18.51 17.68
CA ARG A 147 0.47 17.35 18.39
C ARG A 147 1.92 17.59 18.81
N LYS A 148 2.72 18.20 17.90
CA LYS A 148 4.14 18.48 18.15
C LYS A 148 4.34 19.61 19.14
N ALA A 149 3.54 20.66 19.07
CA ALA A 149 3.63 21.85 19.93
C ALA A 149 3.51 21.51 21.42
N ARG A 150 2.70 20.51 21.78
CA ARG A 150 2.60 20.03 23.18
C ARG A 150 3.95 19.60 23.75
N SER A 151 4.83 19.01 22.94
CA SER A 151 6.17 18.61 23.37
C SER A 151 7.20 19.74 23.33
N LEU A 152 6.81 20.90 22.89
CA LEU A 152 7.64 22.12 22.78
C LEU A 152 7.18 23.22 23.76
N ALA A 153 6.24 22.91 24.65
CA ALA A 153 5.75 23.84 25.66
C ALA A 153 6.91 24.34 26.54
N GLY A 154 6.89 25.61 26.88
CA GLY A 154 7.92 26.24 27.72
C GLY A 154 9.20 26.67 26.99
N LEU A 155 9.28 26.48 25.66
CA LEU A 155 10.37 27.04 24.87
C LEU A 155 10.10 28.51 24.55
N ASP A 156 11.18 29.29 24.34
CA ASP A 156 11.12 30.60 23.72
C ASP A 156 10.69 30.53 22.24
N TYR A 157 10.17 31.62 21.71
CA TYR A 157 9.66 31.65 20.32
C TYR A 157 10.70 31.24 19.26
N PRO A 158 11.97 31.69 19.27
CA PRO A 158 12.96 31.27 18.31
C PRO A 158 13.19 29.76 18.31
N SER A 159 13.28 29.15 19.48
CA SER A 159 13.46 27.70 19.64
C SER A 159 12.22 26.91 19.22
N PHE A 160 11.03 27.39 19.61
CA PHE A 160 9.74 26.83 19.20
C PHE A 160 9.61 26.86 17.67
N ARG A 161 9.80 28.04 17.05
CA ARG A 161 9.74 28.25 15.60
C ARG A 161 10.70 27.35 14.86
N LYS A 162 11.96 27.27 15.30
CA LYS A 162 12.99 26.42 14.68
C LYS A 162 12.61 24.96 14.70
N ARG A 163 12.18 24.42 15.84
CA ARG A 163 11.85 23.00 16.00
C ARG A 163 10.56 22.61 15.31
N LEU A 164 9.50 23.41 15.46
CA LEU A 164 8.22 23.15 14.83
C LEU A 164 8.30 23.34 13.30
N GLY A 165 9.04 24.35 12.85
CA GLY A 165 9.27 24.60 11.44
C GLY A 165 10.04 23.46 10.75
N ALA A 166 11.10 22.96 11.36
CA ALA A 166 11.83 21.80 10.85
C ALA A 166 10.92 20.55 10.74
N PHE A 167 10.10 20.32 11.75
CA PHE A 167 9.15 19.21 11.79
C PHE A 167 8.10 19.28 10.67
N LEU A 168 7.53 20.46 10.43
CA LEU A 168 6.54 20.65 9.36
C LEU A 168 7.15 20.58 7.95
N LYS A 169 8.34 21.15 7.78
CA LYS A 169 9.11 21.04 6.53
C LYS A 169 9.42 19.59 6.14
N GLN A 170 9.79 18.75 7.11
CA GLN A 170 10.00 17.31 6.89
C GLN A 170 8.72 16.57 6.45
N ARG A 171 7.53 17.14 6.74
CA ARG A 171 6.24 16.63 6.29
C ARG A 171 5.80 17.20 4.94
N GLY A 172 6.64 18.02 4.34
CA GLY A 172 6.49 18.53 2.99
C GLY A 172 5.61 19.76 2.86
N PHE A 173 5.18 20.37 3.98
CA PHE A 173 4.42 21.62 3.95
C PHE A 173 5.28 22.77 3.45
N ASP A 174 4.66 23.70 2.70
CA ASP A 174 5.36 24.86 2.16
C ASP A 174 5.74 25.87 3.24
N TYR A 175 6.62 26.79 2.88
CA TYR A 175 7.21 27.74 3.84
C TYR A 175 6.18 28.71 4.41
N GLU A 176 5.25 29.21 3.60
CA GLU A 176 4.24 30.17 4.04
C GLU A 176 3.24 29.54 5.00
N LEU A 177 2.76 28.33 4.66
CA LEU A 177 1.86 27.58 5.52
C LEU A 177 2.54 27.20 6.84
N VAL A 178 3.81 26.81 6.79
CA VAL A 178 4.60 26.51 8.01
C VAL A 178 4.65 27.72 8.93
N ASN A 179 4.96 28.91 8.41
CA ASN A 179 5.05 30.12 9.24
C ASN A 179 3.67 30.49 9.82
N ARG A 180 2.62 30.55 8.98
CA ARG A 180 1.25 30.85 9.47
C ARG A 180 0.81 29.87 10.56
N THR A 181 1.12 28.59 10.40
CA THR A 181 0.75 27.57 11.39
C THR A 181 1.51 27.75 12.71
N ILE A 182 2.79 28.11 12.65
CA ILE A 182 3.62 28.37 13.85
C ILE A 182 3.07 29.59 14.60
N ASP A 183 2.84 30.69 13.89
CA ASP A 183 2.39 31.94 14.50
C ASP A 183 1.00 31.77 15.14
N ARG A 184 0.10 31.08 14.48
CA ARG A 184 -1.21 30.73 15.01
C ARG A 184 -1.10 29.93 16.31
N LEU A 185 -0.31 28.85 16.32
CA LEU A 185 -0.18 28.00 17.51
C LEU A 185 0.53 28.70 18.66
N TRP A 186 1.47 29.61 18.37
CA TRP A 186 2.14 30.41 19.37
C TRP A 186 1.14 31.33 20.09
N GLN A 187 0.27 32.00 19.33
CA GLN A 187 -0.80 32.84 19.87
C GLN A 187 -1.82 32.03 20.68
N GLU A 188 -2.26 30.87 20.17
CA GLU A 188 -3.22 29.99 20.86
C GLU A 188 -2.69 29.46 22.21
N GLN A 189 -1.37 29.40 22.41
CA GLN A 189 -0.76 29.06 23.70
C GLN A 189 -0.74 30.24 24.70
N GLY A 190 -1.32 31.35 24.35
CA GLY A 190 -1.36 32.56 25.21
C GLY A 190 -0.02 33.32 25.25
N ASN A 191 0.87 33.06 24.32
CA ASN A 191 2.15 33.74 24.21
C ASN A 191 1.99 35.01 23.35
N ALA A 192 2.53 36.14 23.81
CA ALA A 192 2.58 37.36 23.01
C ALA A 192 3.46 37.14 21.76
N GLN A 193 3.09 37.76 20.64
CA GLN A 193 3.97 37.79 19.48
C GLN A 193 5.25 38.55 19.85
N PRO A 194 6.45 38.04 19.52
CA PRO A 194 7.66 38.83 19.66
C PRO A 194 7.64 39.97 18.63
N ASP A 195 7.93 41.18 19.09
CA ASP A 195 8.10 42.38 18.25
C ASP A 195 9.19 42.19 17.16
#